data_7149d08db0273a061355d3e1ae8d9be1
#
_entry.id   7149d08db0273a061355d3e1ae8d9be1
#
_cell.length_a   1.000
_cell.length_b   1.000
_cell.length_c   1.000
_cell.angle_alpha   90.00
_cell.angle_beta   90.00
_cell.angle_gamma   90.00
#
_symmetry.space_group_name_H-M   'P 1'
#
loop_
_entity.id
_entity.type
_entity.pdbx_description
1 polymer ?
#
loop_
_entity_poly.entity_id
_entity_poly.type
_entity_poly.pdbx_seq_one_letter_code
_entity_poly.pdbx_strand_id
1 'polypeptide(L)'
;MKKFRLFLVMAILVPFLSSCSYNTMVEKREAVTGQWAQVEDSYQRRMDLIGNLVETVKGAAKHENETLTAVINARANATKVTIDPTNLTEDNIKAYQMAQNNLTEALSKLMVVHEQYPDLKVNQNFLELQAQLEGTENRISVERKKFNTMAQDYNTTISTFP
;
A
#
# COMPACT_ATOMS: atom_id res chain seq x y z
N MET A 1 -39.06 45.55 -13.04
CA MET A 1 -38.32 44.88 -14.15
C MET A 1 -36.82 44.73 -13.87
N LYS A 2 -36.08 45.75 -13.40
CA LYS A 2 -34.63 45.67 -13.11
C LYS A 2 -34.30 44.65 -12.03
N LYS A 3 -35.04 44.59 -10.91
CA LYS A 3 -34.84 43.63 -9.80
C LYS A 3 -35.09 42.18 -10.23
N PHE A 4 -36.05 41.93 -11.10
CA PHE A 4 -36.32 40.58 -11.64
C PHE A 4 -35.19 40.09 -12.55
N ARG A 5 -34.67 40.98 -13.42
CA ARG A 5 -33.51 40.64 -14.26
C ARG A 5 -32.25 40.37 -13.45
N LEU A 6 -32.04 41.10 -12.37
CA LEU A 6 -30.91 40.85 -11.43
C LEU A 6 -31.04 39.49 -10.75
N PHE A 7 -32.26 39.13 -10.31
CA PHE A 7 -32.53 37.83 -9.71
C PHE A 7 -32.32 36.68 -10.69
N LEU A 8 -32.71 36.85 -11.93
CA LEU A 8 -32.54 35.86 -13.00
C LEU A 8 -31.04 35.63 -13.36
N VAL A 9 -30.25 36.72 -13.40
CA VAL A 9 -28.80 36.63 -13.60
C VAL A 9 -28.14 35.94 -12.41
N MET A 10 -28.55 36.23 -11.18
CA MET A 10 -27.99 35.61 -9.98
C MET A 10 -28.34 34.12 -9.91
N ALA A 11 -29.54 33.71 -10.29
CA ALA A 11 -29.99 32.31 -10.37
C ALA A 11 -29.19 31.47 -11.39
N ILE A 12 -28.71 32.11 -12.47
CA ILE A 12 -27.87 31.45 -13.50
C ILE A 12 -26.42 31.36 -13.03
N LEU A 13 -25.91 32.30 -12.22
CA LEU A 13 -24.51 32.31 -11.78
C LEU A 13 -24.20 31.28 -10.69
N VAL A 14 -25.18 30.93 -9.83
CA VAL A 14 -25.00 30.01 -8.72
C VAL A 14 -24.54 28.60 -9.15
N PRO A 15 -25.13 27.94 -10.18
CA PRO A 15 -24.68 26.61 -10.59
C PRO A 15 -23.26 26.57 -11.19
N PHE A 16 -22.76 27.70 -11.74
CA PHE A 16 -21.42 27.74 -12.30
C PHE A 16 -20.33 27.71 -11.21
N LEU A 17 -20.59 28.27 -10.04
CA LEU A 17 -19.65 28.28 -8.91
C LEU A 17 -19.50 26.89 -8.26
N SER A 18 -20.54 26.05 -8.31
CA SER A 18 -20.53 24.72 -7.72
C SER A 18 -19.76 23.68 -8.58
N SER A 19 -19.62 23.93 -9.90
CA SER A 19 -19.01 22.99 -10.83
C SER A 19 -17.50 22.80 -10.61
N CYS A 20 -16.77 23.86 -10.30
CA CYS A 20 -15.32 23.79 -10.08
C CYS A 20 -14.97 22.96 -8.82
N SER A 21 -15.71 23.11 -7.74
CA SER A 21 -15.46 22.38 -6.48
C SER A 21 -15.72 20.88 -6.61
N TYR A 22 -16.75 20.49 -7.37
CA TYR A 22 -17.04 19.08 -7.63
C TYR A 22 -15.90 18.40 -8.40
N ASN A 23 -15.41 19.03 -9.47
CA ASN A 23 -14.31 18.48 -10.25
C ASN A 23 -13.04 18.28 -9.40
N THR A 24 -12.71 19.26 -8.54
CA THR A 24 -11.57 19.14 -7.62
C THR A 24 -11.71 17.95 -6.68
N MET A 25 -12.90 17.69 -6.14
CA MET A 25 -13.14 16.51 -5.29
C MET A 25 -12.98 15.20 -6.05
N VAL A 26 -13.45 15.13 -7.29
CA VAL A 26 -13.28 13.96 -8.16
C VAL A 26 -11.79 13.74 -8.46
N GLU A 27 -11.04 14.77 -8.84
CA GLU A 27 -9.61 14.70 -9.11
C GLU A 27 -8.83 14.19 -7.89
N LYS A 28 -9.12 14.72 -6.70
CA LYS A 28 -8.45 14.28 -5.47
C LYS A 28 -8.79 12.84 -5.12
N ARG A 29 -10.04 12.40 -5.30
CA ARG A 29 -10.43 11.01 -5.11
C ARG A 29 -9.66 10.08 -6.05
N GLU A 30 -9.61 10.42 -7.32
CA GLU A 30 -8.86 9.64 -8.31
C GLU A 30 -7.35 9.61 -8.00
N ALA A 31 -6.79 10.72 -7.47
CA ALA A 31 -5.40 10.77 -7.02
C ALA A 31 -5.15 9.82 -5.83
N VAL A 32 -6.07 9.74 -4.86
CA VAL A 32 -6.00 8.79 -3.73
C VAL A 32 -6.05 7.35 -4.24
N THR A 33 -6.98 7.05 -5.15
CA THR A 33 -7.12 5.71 -5.76
C THR A 33 -5.85 5.32 -6.54
N GLY A 34 -5.32 6.22 -7.36
CA GLY A 34 -4.09 6.00 -8.10
C GLY A 34 -2.86 5.82 -7.21
N GLN A 35 -2.79 6.57 -6.10
CA GLN A 35 -1.70 6.41 -5.12
C GLN A 35 -1.81 5.09 -4.35
N TRP A 36 -3.03 4.62 -4.06
CA TRP A 36 -3.23 3.30 -3.47
C TRP A 36 -2.67 2.18 -4.37
N ALA A 37 -2.89 2.25 -5.67
CA ALA A 37 -2.33 1.30 -6.61
C ALA A 37 -0.79 1.24 -6.57
N GLN A 38 -0.10 2.38 -6.32
CA GLN A 38 1.36 2.40 -6.12
C GLN A 38 1.78 1.72 -4.81
N VAL A 39 0.99 1.87 -3.76
CA VAL A 39 1.20 1.15 -2.48
C VAL A 39 1.06 -0.36 -2.71
N GLU A 40 -0.01 -0.78 -3.38
CA GLU A 40 -0.30 -2.19 -3.67
C GLU A 40 0.78 -2.83 -4.56
N ASP A 41 1.23 -2.15 -5.62
CA ASP A 41 2.34 -2.58 -6.47
C ASP A 41 3.63 -2.82 -5.67
N SER A 42 3.93 -1.91 -4.74
CA SER A 42 5.10 -2.03 -3.87
C SER A 42 5.00 -3.23 -2.93
N TYR A 43 3.82 -3.53 -2.41
CA TYR A 43 3.58 -4.73 -1.60
C TYR A 43 3.61 -6.02 -2.44
N GLN A 44 3.06 -5.99 -3.65
CA GLN A 44 3.12 -7.13 -4.57
C GLN A 44 4.58 -7.48 -4.90
N ARG A 45 5.39 -6.49 -5.24
CA ARG A 45 6.83 -6.70 -5.47
C ARG A 45 7.52 -7.33 -4.27
N ARG A 46 7.19 -6.90 -3.04
CA ARG A 46 7.72 -7.53 -1.82
C ARG A 46 7.32 -9.00 -1.71
N MET A 47 6.06 -9.33 -1.97
CA MET A 47 5.57 -10.73 -1.94
C MET A 47 6.28 -11.61 -2.97
N ASP A 48 6.63 -11.08 -4.14
CA ASP A 48 7.35 -11.82 -5.17
C ASP A 48 8.81 -12.07 -4.76
N LEU A 49 9.49 -11.06 -4.21
CA LEU A 49 10.83 -11.20 -3.65
C LEU A 49 10.90 -12.23 -2.50
N ILE A 50 9.87 -12.23 -1.63
CA ILE A 50 9.76 -13.22 -0.55
C ILE A 50 9.59 -14.63 -1.11
N GLY A 51 8.84 -14.82 -2.21
CA GLY A 51 8.75 -16.10 -2.89
C GLY A 51 10.12 -16.62 -3.33
N ASN A 52 10.92 -15.78 -3.97
CA ASN A 52 12.27 -16.12 -4.39
C ASN A 52 13.21 -16.39 -3.20
N LEU A 53 13.08 -15.60 -2.12
CA LEU A 53 13.84 -15.82 -0.88
C LEU A 53 13.54 -17.18 -0.27
N VAL A 54 12.26 -17.57 -0.18
CA VAL A 54 11.82 -18.87 0.33
C VAL A 54 12.44 -20.02 -0.45
N GLU A 55 12.46 -19.94 -1.77
CA GLU A 55 13.07 -20.97 -2.61
C GLU A 55 14.60 -21.04 -2.43
N THR A 56 15.27 -19.91 -2.28
CA THR A 56 16.70 -19.83 -2.00
C THR A 56 17.04 -20.48 -0.65
N VAL A 57 16.26 -20.17 0.39
CA VAL A 57 16.46 -20.73 1.75
C VAL A 57 16.19 -22.23 1.78
N LYS A 58 15.12 -22.72 1.11
CA LYS A 58 14.83 -24.15 0.99
C LYS A 58 15.99 -24.93 0.39
N GLY A 59 16.68 -24.36 -0.59
CA GLY A 59 17.82 -24.98 -1.24
C GLY A 59 19.05 -25.15 -0.33
N ALA A 60 19.27 -24.20 0.57
CA ALA A 60 20.47 -24.12 1.43
C ALA A 60 20.26 -24.62 2.86
N ALA A 61 19.06 -24.44 3.44
CA ALA A 61 18.74 -24.77 4.84
C ALA A 61 17.74 -25.93 4.92
N LYS A 62 18.22 -27.15 4.75
CA LYS A 62 17.38 -28.37 4.72
C LYS A 62 16.63 -28.70 6.03
N HIS A 63 16.99 -28.05 7.15
CA HIS A 63 16.47 -28.36 8.48
C HIS A 63 15.59 -27.26 9.10
N GLU A 64 15.51 -26.07 8.50
CA GLU A 64 14.74 -24.95 9.04
C GLU A 64 13.32 -24.93 8.46
N ASN A 65 12.44 -25.81 8.98
CA ASN A 65 11.08 -25.94 8.45
C ASN A 65 10.06 -25.01 9.11
N GLU A 66 10.23 -24.66 10.39
CA GLU A 66 9.21 -23.92 11.15
C GLU A 66 9.15 -22.45 10.74
N THR A 67 10.28 -21.74 10.80
CA THR A 67 10.37 -20.32 10.45
C THR A 67 10.04 -20.09 8.97
N LEU A 68 10.52 -21.00 8.10
CA LEU A 68 10.23 -20.94 6.67
C LEU A 68 8.73 -21.16 6.40
N THR A 69 8.11 -22.12 7.09
CA THR A 69 6.67 -22.38 6.99
C THR A 69 5.86 -21.17 7.48
N ALA A 70 6.29 -20.50 8.54
CA ALA A 70 5.66 -19.27 9.02
C ALA A 70 5.66 -18.17 7.96
N VAL A 71 6.79 -17.97 7.26
CA VAL A 71 6.87 -16.99 6.15
C VAL A 71 5.96 -17.37 4.99
N ILE A 72 5.92 -18.64 4.58
CA ILE A 72 5.05 -19.15 3.51
C ILE A 72 3.58 -18.89 3.86
N ASN A 73 3.17 -19.21 5.08
CA ASN A 73 1.79 -19.02 5.54
C ASN A 73 1.43 -17.51 5.64
N ALA A 74 2.32 -16.69 6.17
CA ALA A 74 2.11 -15.25 6.27
C ALA A 74 2.00 -14.61 4.87
N ARG A 75 2.85 -15.04 3.90
CA ARG A 75 2.75 -14.61 2.50
C ARG A 75 1.42 -15.02 1.87
N ALA A 76 1.01 -16.27 2.04
CA ALA A 76 -0.26 -16.77 1.52
C ALA A 76 -1.46 -16.01 2.10
N ASN A 77 -1.42 -15.63 3.38
CA ASN A 77 -2.45 -14.84 4.02
C ASN A 77 -2.45 -13.40 3.50
N ALA A 78 -1.29 -12.77 3.35
CA ALA A 78 -1.17 -11.42 2.80
C ALA A 78 -1.68 -11.34 1.35
N THR A 79 -1.47 -12.37 0.53
CA THR A 79 -1.95 -12.45 -0.85
C THR A 79 -3.48 -12.59 -0.95
N LYS A 80 -4.14 -13.15 0.08
CA LYS A 80 -5.61 -13.32 0.09
C LYS A 80 -6.36 -12.03 0.39
N VAL A 81 -5.71 -11.08 1.05
CA VAL A 81 -6.34 -9.80 1.40
C VAL A 81 -6.18 -8.86 0.22
N THR A 82 -7.25 -8.68 -0.53
CA THR A 82 -7.33 -7.71 -1.63
C THR A 82 -8.24 -6.56 -1.26
N ILE A 83 -7.94 -5.37 -1.73
CA ILE A 83 -8.76 -4.18 -1.53
C ILE A 83 -9.26 -3.70 -2.90
N ASP A 84 -10.55 -3.42 -2.98
CA ASP A 84 -11.11 -2.68 -4.12
C ASP A 84 -10.66 -1.22 -4.04
N PRO A 85 -9.84 -0.72 -4.98
CA PRO A 85 -9.34 0.64 -4.95
C PRO A 85 -10.44 1.70 -5.09
N THR A 86 -11.64 1.30 -5.55
CA THR A 86 -12.80 2.19 -5.63
C THR A 86 -13.58 2.29 -4.31
N ASN A 87 -13.29 1.37 -3.36
CA ASN A 87 -13.94 1.30 -2.05
C ASN A 87 -12.92 1.19 -0.91
N LEU A 88 -12.08 2.22 -0.78
CA LEU A 88 -11.07 2.33 0.27
C LEU A 88 -11.73 2.73 1.59
N THR A 89 -11.95 1.76 2.47
CA THR A 89 -12.43 2.00 3.83
C THR A 89 -11.30 1.86 4.84
N GLU A 90 -11.42 2.52 5.99
CA GLU A 90 -10.44 2.41 7.07
C GLU A 90 -10.23 0.96 7.53
N ASP A 91 -11.32 0.19 7.61
CA ASP A 91 -11.27 -1.22 8.04
C ASP A 91 -10.54 -2.10 7.01
N ASN A 92 -10.81 -1.91 5.71
CA ASN A 92 -10.14 -2.65 4.65
C ASN A 92 -8.64 -2.36 4.64
N ILE A 93 -8.27 -1.09 4.76
CA ILE A 93 -6.87 -0.65 4.81
C ILE A 93 -6.17 -1.23 6.06
N LYS A 94 -6.81 -1.21 7.22
CA LYS A 94 -6.27 -1.80 8.46
C LYS A 94 -6.08 -3.30 8.33
N ALA A 95 -7.06 -4.02 7.78
CA ALA A 95 -6.97 -5.47 7.56
C ALA A 95 -5.79 -5.82 6.63
N TYR A 96 -5.62 -5.07 5.53
CA TYR A 96 -4.50 -5.23 4.62
C TYR A 96 -3.16 -4.96 5.30
N GLN A 97 -3.06 -3.84 6.03
CA GLN A 97 -1.83 -3.49 6.77
C GLN A 97 -1.48 -4.53 7.83
N MET A 98 -2.47 -5.09 8.53
CA MET A 98 -2.26 -6.14 9.52
C MET A 98 -1.69 -7.41 8.88
N ALA A 99 -2.21 -7.85 7.74
CA ALA A 99 -1.68 -8.99 7.01
C ALA A 99 -0.23 -8.75 6.55
N GLN A 100 0.08 -7.54 6.07
CA GLN A 100 1.43 -7.15 5.68
C GLN A 100 2.41 -7.05 6.86
N ASN A 101 1.95 -6.59 8.03
CA ASN A 101 2.76 -6.55 9.25
C ASN A 101 3.10 -7.95 9.75
N ASN A 102 2.15 -8.88 9.71
CA ASN A 102 2.39 -10.29 10.07
C ASN A 102 3.46 -10.92 9.17
N LEU A 103 3.45 -10.59 7.87
CA LEU A 103 4.48 -11.02 6.93
C LEU A 103 5.86 -10.42 7.26
N THR A 104 5.91 -9.13 7.63
CA THR A 104 7.15 -8.47 8.07
C THR A 104 7.72 -9.14 9.33
N GLU A 105 6.88 -9.48 10.30
CA GLU A 105 7.30 -10.17 11.52
C GLU A 105 7.87 -11.56 11.21
N ALA A 106 7.19 -12.34 10.37
CA ALA A 106 7.68 -13.67 9.97
C ALA A 106 9.02 -13.59 9.23
N LEU A 107 9.19 -12.61 8.34
CA LEU A 107 10.46 -12.34 7.66
C LEU A 107 11.58 -11.96 8.64
N SER A 108 11.29 -11.11 9.61
CA SER A 108 12.27 -10.70 10.60
C SER A 108 12.81 -11.90 11.39
N LYS A 109 11.93 -12.85 11.74
CA LYS A 109 12.34 -14.11 12.40
C LYS A 109 13.23 -14.95 11.48
N LEU A 110 12.91 -15.07 10.21
CA LEU A 110 13.73 -15.80 9.24
C LEU A 110 15.12 -15.14 9.08
N MET A 111 15.18 -13.81 9.06
CA MET A 111 16.45 -13.08 8.99
C MET A 111 17.35 -13.26 10.22
N VAL A 112 16.78 -13.49 11.41
CA VAL A 112 17.56 -13.84 12.60
C VAL A 112 18.12 -15.26 12.49
N VAL A 113 17.31 -16.20 11.99
CA VAL A 113 17.71 -17.60 11.87
C VAL A 113 18.81 -17.79 10.83
N HIS A 114 18.79 -17.05 9.69
CA HIS A 114 19.81 -17.18 8.64
C HIS A 114 21.23 -16.92 9.17
N GLU A 115 21.39 -16.11 10.24
CA GLU A 115 22.67 -15.88 10.89
C GLU A 115 23.34 -17.16 11.44
N GLN A 116 22.56 -18.20 11.66
CA GLN A 116 23.04 -19.51 12.15
C GLN A 116 23.48 -20.45 11.02
N TYR A 117 23.24 -20.08 9.75
CA TYR A 117 23.56 -20.90 8.58
C TYR A 117 24.69 -20.28 7.75
N PRO A 118 25.94 -20.76 7.89
CA PRO A 118 27.09 -20.21 7.16
C PRO A 118 26.90 -20.21 5.64
N ASP A 119 26.27 -21.25 5.10
CA ASP A 119 26.01 -21.39 3.66
C ASP A 119 25.05 -20.31 3.11
N LEU A 120 24.11 -19.86 3.92
CA LEU A 120 23.22 -18.74 3.56
C LEU A 120 23.91 -17.39 3.65
N LYS A 121 24.77 -17.19 4.65
CA LYS A 121 25.53 -15.93 4.82
C LYS A 121 26.40 -15.58 3.61
N VAL A 122 26.94 -16.58 2.93
CA VAL A 122 27.78 -16.39 1.75
C VAL A 122 27.03 -16.55 0.44
N ASN A 123 25.74 -16.89 0.49
CA ASN A 123 24.92 -17.09 -0.70
C ASN A 123 24.61 -15.75 -1.36
N GLN A 124 25.17 -15.51 -2.53
CA GLN A 124 25.04 -14.25 -3.25
C GLN A 124 23.57 -13.92 -3.58
N ASN A 125 22.77 -14.92 -3.97
CA ASN A 125 21.35 -14.72 -4.28
C ASN A 125 20.56 -14.30 -3.04
N PHE A 126 20.89 -14.88 -1.87
CA PHE A 126 20.24 -14.50 -0.61
C PHE A 126 20.54 -13.05 -0.24
N LEU A 127 21.82 -12.65 -0.31
CA LEU A 127 22.26 -11.28 0.00
C LEU A 127 21.62 -10.24 -0.94
N GLU A 128 21.52 -10.58 -2.23
CA GLU A 128 20.89 -9.71 -3.22
C GLU A 128 19.38 -9.57 -2.97
N LEU A 129 18.69 -10.67 -2.65
CA LEU A 129 17.26 -10.63 -2.30
C LEU A 129 17.00 -9.87 -1.01
N GLN A 130 17.87 -9.99 -0.01
CA GLN A 130 17.80 -9.19 1.21
C GLN A 130 17.91 -7.70 0.90
N ALA A 131 18.90 -7.28 0.12
CA ALA A 131 19.06 -5.88 -0.27
C ALA A 131 17.86 -5.35 -1.07
N GLN A 132 17.29 -6.17 -1.97
CA GLN A 132 16.08 -5.81 -2.70
C GLN A 132 14.85 -5.68 -1.79
N LEU A 133 14.71 -6.54 -0.78
CA LEU A 133 13.63 -6.47 0.22
C LEU A 133 13.73 -5.20 1.05
N GLU A 134 14.93 -4.83 1.52
CA GLU A 134 15.17 -3.58 2.25
C GLU A 134 14.82 -2.34 1.38
N GLY A 135 15.23 -2.35 0.11
CA GLY A 135 14.87 -1.30 -0.84
C GLY A 135 13.36 -1.21 -1.08
N THR A 136 12.69 -2.34 -1.13
CA THR A 136 11.22 -2.41 -1.30
C THR A 136 10.49 -1.91 -0.06
N GLU A 137 10.97 -2.21 1.15
CA GLU A 137 10.38 -1.71 2.40
C GLU A 137 10.46 -0.18 2.49
N ASN A 138 11.60 0.39 2.10
CA ASN A 138 11.76 1.84 2.01
C ASN A 138 10.74 2.44 1.01
N ARG A 139 10.55 1.81 -0.14
CA ARG A 139 9.57 2.25 -1.15
C ARG A 139 8.14 2.17 -0.60
N ILE A 140 7.76 1.07 0.06
CA ILE A 140 6.46 0.92 0.72
C ILE A 140 6.22 2.07 1.70
N SER A 141 7.21 2.39 2.54
CA SER A 141 7.12 3.50 3.50
C SER A 141 6.85 4.84 2.82
N VAL A 142 7.56 5.13 1.71
CA VAL A 142 7.38 6.36 0.93
C VAL A 142 5.99 6.42 0.30
N GLU A 143 5.56 5.35 -0.38
CA GLU A 143 4.26 5.34 -1.07
C GLU A 143 3.09 5.40 -0.07
N ARG A 144 3.20 4.74 1.08
CA ARG A 144 2.22 4.87 2.17
C ARG A 144 2.13 6.30 2.71
N LYS A 145 3.27 6.98 2.89
CA LYS A 145 3.27 8.39 3.33
C LYS A 145 2.57 9.29 2.33
N LYS A 146 2.83 9.11 1.03
CA LYS A 146 2.14 9.85 -0.04
C LYS A 146 0.63 9.59 -0.01
N PHE A 147 0.24 8.31 0.08
CA PHE A 147 -1.16 7.91 0.18
C PHE A 147 -1.87 8.60 1.35
N ASN A 148 -1.28 8.55 2.54
CA ASN A 148 -1.85 9.17 3.74
C ASN A 148 -2.01 10.69 3.56
N THR A 149 -1.02 11.36 2.93
CA THR A 149 -1.09 12.80 2.65
C THR A 149 -2.23 13.13 1.67
N MET A 150 -2.36 12.37 0.59
CA MET A 150 -3.42 12.56 -0.40
C MET A 150 -4.82 12.26 0.18
N ALA A 151 -4.94 11.19 0.96
CA ALA A 151 -6.19 10.83 1.64
C ALA A 151 -6.60 11.91 2.66
N GLN A 152 -5.65 12.47 3.41
CA GLN A 152 -5.91 13.57 4.34
C GLN A 152 -6.37 14.83 3.59
N ASP A 153 -5.71 15.17 2.49
CA ASP A 153 -6.08 16.34 1.68
C ASP A 153 -7.48 16.19 1.06
N TYR A 154 -7.80 15.01 0.54
CA TYR A 154 -9.14 14.67 0.06
C TYR A 154 -10.18 14.80 1.19
N ASN A 155 -9.95 14.16 2.34
CA ASN A 155 -10.86 14.20 3.48
C ASN A 155 -11.07 15.62 4.01
N THR A 156 -10.03 16.44 4.06
CA THR A 156 -10.13 17.86 4.42
C THR A 156 -11.00 18.61 3.43
N THR A 157 -10.80 18.38 2.14
CA THR A 157 -11.57 19.05 1.09
C THR A 157 -13.05 18.74 1.19
N ILE A 158 -13.44 17.45 1.35
CA ILE A 158 -14.87 17.09 1.47
C ILE A 158 -15.49 17.56 2.78
N SER A 159 -14.71 17.67 3.87
CA SER A 159 -15.20 18.13 5.17
C SER A 159 -15.36 19.65 5.27
N THR A 160 -14.63 20.39 4.42
CA THR A 160 -14.70 21.88 4.37
C THR A 160 -15.57 22.40 3.24
N PHE A 161 -16.18 21.50 2.47
CA PHE A 161 -17.10 21.88 1.39
C PHE A 161 -18.35 22.56 1.97
N PRO A 162 -18.79 23.71 1.43
CA PRO A 162 -19.94 24.48 1.90
C PRO A 162 -21.25 23.75 1.70
#